data_05227e1253c6d67880e4afd6a4471a06
#
_entry.id   05227e1253c6d67880e4afd6a4471a06
#
_cell.length_a   1.000
_cell.length_b   1.000
_cell.length_c   1.000
_cell.angle_alpha   90.00
_cell.angle_beta   90.00
_cell.angle_gamma   90.00
#
_symmetry.space_group_name_H-M   'P 1'
#
loop_
_entity.id
_entity.type
_entity.pdbx_description
1 polymer ?
#
loop_
_entity_poly.entity_id
_entity_poly.type
_entity_poly.pdbx_seq_one_letter_code
_entity_poly.pdbx_strand_id
1 'polypeptide(L)'
;MSDRIIVLDGHTLTPNTPGNLASSQDPTWDALAALGSDIHVYPRTLPEDIISHADDAPILFTNKVPFTADTIVQLPNLKYIGVLATGYNIIDLEAATDAGITVTNAAGYSTPSVAQHVFALILELLTHTASHGLAVHQGHWTACPDFTFTVQPTTELAGKSIGIVGLGTIGRTVAKIAHAFGMNVLAPERPSSASFSQHGLPVNFLPLKDLIAQSDILSLHCPLTSDTHHLINKKTLKLMKPSAILINTGRGPLIDESALAEALKQGQIAGAGLDVLSAEPPTADNPLIGAPRTVITPHIAWATRESRLRLMDIVTNNLRVYLAGNPVNVVN
;
A
#
# COMPACT_ATOMS: atom_id res chain seq x y z
N MET A 1 36.80 -9.03 3.83
CA MET A 1 36.01 -10.04 3.07
C MET A 1 34.72 -9.33 2.70
N SER A 2 34.38 -9.27 1.43
CA SER A 2 33.08 -8.69 1.02
C SER A 2 31.99 -9.69 1.40
N ASP A 3 30.94 -9.18 2.03
CA ASP A 3 29.87 -10.02 2.58
C ASP A 3 28.93 -10.52 1.48
N ARG A 4 28.52 -11.78 1.56
CA ARG A 4 27.54 -12.38 0.66
C ARG A 4 26.17 -11.80 0.93
N ILE A 5 25.43 -11.48 -0.15
CA ILE A 5 24.08 -10.91 -0.10
C ILE A 5 23.08 -11.91 -0.64
N ILE A 6 22.02 -12.19 0.11
CA ILE A 6 20.89 -13.00 -0.36
C ILE A 6 19.61 -12.17 -0.35
N VAL A 7 18.85 -12.25 -1.45
CA VAL A 7 17.48 -11.71 -1.55
C VAL A 7 16.52 -12.88 -1.58
N LEU A 8 15.64 -12.98 -0.61
CA LEU A 8 14.78 -14.16 -0.42
C LEU A 8 13.52 -14.15 -1.33
N ASP A 9 13.06 -12.98 -1.79
CA ASP A 9 11.81 -12.86 -2.54
C ASP A 9 11.81 -11.67 -3.52
N GLY A 10 12.76 -11.67 -4.45
CA GLY A 10 12.96 -10.60 -5.43
C GLY A 10 11.87 -10.47 -6.51
N HIS A 11 10.98 -11.46 -6.64
CA HIS A 11 10.01 -11.55 -7.75
C HIS A 11 9.13 -10.28 -7.91
N THR A 12 8.67 -9.68 -6.80
CA THR A 12 7.78 -8.52 -6.86
C THR A 12 8.48 -7.24 -7.33
N LEU A 13 9.81 -7.17 -7.22
CA LEU A 13 10.61 -6.03 -7.64
C LEU A 13 11.05 -6.13 -9.09
N THR A 14 11.35 -7.34 -9.55
CA THR A 14 11.76 -7.64 -10.93
C THR A 14 10.88 -8.75 -11.50
N PRO A 15 9.58 -8.51 -11.73
CA PRO A 15 8.67 -9.56 -12.13
C PRO A 15 8.94 -10.03 -13.56
N ASN A 16 9.33 -11.30 -13.71
CA ASN A 16 9.32 -12.03 -14.99
C ASN A 16 7.95 -12.67 -15.20
N THR A 17 6.88 -11.90 -15.22
CA THR A 17 5.52 -12.43 -15.43
C THR A 17 5.26 -12.53 -16.94
N PRO A 18 4.68 -13.63 -17.45
CA PRO A 18 4.23 -13.70 -18.84
C PRO A 18 3.30 -12.53 -19.16
N GLY A 19 3.61 -11.75 -20.19
CA GLY A 19 2.89 -10.54 -20.57
C GLY A 19 3.41 -9.25 -19.92
N ASN A 20 4.33 -9.31 -18.96
CA ASN A 20 5.06 -8.14 -18.52
C ASN A 20 6.25 -7.91 -19.45
N LEU A 21 6.18 -6.85 -20.25
CA LEU A 21 7.31 -6.42 -21.09
C LEU A 21 8.40 -5.89 -20.16
N ALA A 22 9.33 -6.75 -19.77
CA ALA A 22 10.56 -6.31 -19.08
C ALA A 22 11.20 -5.21 -19.92
N SER A 23 11.20 -3.99 -19.40
CA SER A 23 11.85 -2.85 -20.03
C SER A 23 13.31 -2.82 -19.59
N SER A 24 14.22 -2.42 -20.48
CA SER A 24 15.62 -2.11 -20.12
C SER A 24 15.74 -1.02 -19.05
N GLN A 25 14.62 -0.45 -18.64
CA GLN A 25 14.50 0.60 -17.65
C GLN A 25 13.89 0.10 -16.31
N ASP A 26 13.61 -1.20 -16.16
CA ASP A 26 13.17 -1.77 -14.88
C ASP A 26 14.32 -1.83 -13.87
N PRO A 27 14.05 -1.81 -12.55
CA PRO A 27 15.11 -1.92 -11.56
C PRO A 27 15.89 -3.22 -11.71
N THR A 28 17.19 -3.14 -11.53
CA THR A 28 18.11 -4.28 -11.50
C THR A 28 18.74 -4.42 -10.11
N TRP A 29 19.40 -5.55 -9.87
CA TRP A 29 20.14 -5.80 -8.62
C TRP A 29 21.61 -5.36 -8.70
N ASP A 30 22.06 -4.81 -9.83
CA ASP A 30 23.47 -4.51 -10.10
C ASP A 30 24.11 -3.57 -9.06
N ALA A 31 23.36 -2.51 -8.67
CA ALA A 31 23.85 -1.55 -7.68
C ALA A 31 24.01 -2.16 -6.29
N LEU A 32 23.15 -3.11 -5.91
CA LEU A 32 23.23 -3.86 -4.67
C LEU A 32 24.35 -4.91 -4.76
N ALA A 33 24.47 -5.61 -5.89
CA ALA A 33 25.52 -6.58 -6.16
C ALA A 33 26.94 -5.98 -6.03
N ALA A 34 27.09 -4.73 -6.44
CA ALA A 34 28.37 -4.01 -6.35
C ALA A 34 28.86 -3.74 -4.91
N LEU A 35 28.00 -3.94 -3.90
CA LEU A 35 28.34 -3.75 -2.49
C LEU A 35 28.82 -5.03 -1.79
N GLY A 36 28.54 -6.20 -2.35
CA GLY A 36 28.91 -7.50 -1.80
C GLY A 36 29.96 -8.23 -2.61
N SER A 37 30.36 -9.43 -2.14
CA SER A 37 31.24 -10.35 -2.90
C SER A 37 30.45 -11.16 -3.92
N ASP A 38 29.22 -11.47 -3.57
CA ASP A 38 28.31 -12.29 -4.35
C ASP A 38 26.88 -11.91 -3.95
N ILE A 39 25.96 -11.92 -4.91
CA ILE A 39 24.53 -11.73 -4.68
C ILE A 39 23.74 -12.88 -5.30
N HIS A 40 22.87 -13.48 -4.51
CA HIS A 40 21.90 -14.44 -4.99
C HIS A 40 20.47 -13.95 -4.75
N VAL A 41 19.64 -13.99 -5.80
CA VAL A 41 18.26 -13.51 -5.74
C VAL A 41 17.31 -14.65 -6.01
N TYR A 42 16.63 -15.12 -4.95
CA TYR A 42 15.53 -16.07 -5.10
C TYR A 42 14.28 -15.33 -5.57
N PRO A 43 13.53 -15.89 -6.53
CA PRO A 43 12.24 -15.33 -6.91
C PRO A 43 11.25 -15.36 -5.75
N ARG A 44 11.23 -16.47 -5.02
CA ARG A 44 10.38 -16.75 -3.85
C ARG A 44 11.10 -17.69 -2.91
N THR A 45 10.80 -17.56 -1.61
CA THR A 45 11.28 -18.47 -0.55
C THR A 45 10.09 -18.89 0.29
N LEU A 46 9.85 -20.17 0.42
CA LEU A 46 8.84 -20.72 1.31
C LEU A 46 9.36 -20.71 2.76
N PRO A 47 8.48 -20.74 3.78
CA PRO A 47 8.89 -20.72 5.18
C PRO A 47 9.89 -21.83 5.53
N GLU A 48 9.72 -23.03 5.01
CA GLU A 48 10.61 -24.19 5.18
C GLU A 48 11.98 -24.04 4.51
N ASP A 49 12.09 -23.17 3.49
CA ASP A 49 13.32 -22.96 2.72
C ASP A 49 14.15 -21.77 3.23
N ILE A 50 13.66 -21.00 4.20
CA ILE A 50 14.34 -19.76 4.65
C ILE A 50 15.78 -20.02 5.05
N ILE A 51 16.02 -21.05 5.88
CA ILE A 51 17.35 -21.35 6.41
C ILE A 51 18.28 -21.84 5.29
N SER A 52 17.81 -22.72 4.43
CA SER A 52 18.60 -23.24 3.31
C SER A 52 18.91 -22.15 2.27
N HIS A 53 17.98 -21.25 2.02
CA HIS A 53 18.18 -20.13 1.09
C HIS A 53 19.08 -19.04 1.69
N ALA A 54 18.98 -18.78 2.99
CA ALA A 54 19.85 -17.84 3.67
C ALA A 54 21.33 -18.25 3.59
N ASP A 55 21.61 -19.58 3.53
CA ASP A 55 22.92 -20.19 3.25
C ASP A 55 24.06 -19.50 4.03
N ASP A 56 23.80 -19.25 5.32
CA ASP A 56 24.74 -18.64 6.28
C ASP A 56 25.22 -17.22 5.92
N ALA A 57 24.51 -16.52 5.03
CA ALA A 57 24.86 -15.17 4.58
C ALA A 57 24.67 -14.14 5.71
N PRO A 58 25.60 -13.20 5.89
CA PRO A 58 25.49 -12.15 6.89
C PRO A 58 24.51 -11.03 6.51
N ILE A 59 24.10 -10.94 5.26
CA ILE A 59 23.23 -9.88 4.73
C ILE A 59 22.05 -10.50 3.98
N LEU A 60 20.85 -10.29 4.49
CA LEU A 60 19.61 -10.77 3.87
C LEU A 60 18.69 -9.60 3.51
N PHE A 61 18.02 -9.74 2.37
CA PHE A 61 16.92 -8.85 1.96
C PHE A 61 15.63 -9.65 1.84
N THR A 62 14.53 -9.04 2.29
CA THR A 62 13.19 -9.63 2.19
C THR A 62 12.13 -8.58 1.93
N ASN A 63 11.10 -8.92 1.17
CA ASN A 63 9.89 -8.12 1.02
C ASN A 63 8.74 -8.68 1.89
N LYS A 64 8.51 -10.01 1.85
CA LYS A 64 7.38 -10.67 2.50
C LYS A 64 7.73 -11.95 3.26
N VAL A 65 8.96 -12.45 3.13
CA VAL A 65 9.41 -13.62 3.90
C VAL A 65 9.58 -13.23 5.36
N PRO A 66 8.87 -13.88 6.31
CA PRO A 66 8.88 -13.48 7.71
C PRO A 66 10.17 -13.97 8.42
N PHE A 67 10.64 -13.17 9.38
CA PHE A 67 11.71 -13.52 10.31
C PHE A 67 11.15 -13.52 11.73
N THR A 68 10.80 -14.70 12.21
CA THR A 68 10.40 -14.92 13.61
C THR A 68 11.62 -15.08 14.50
N ALA A 69 11.46 -15.07 15.83
CA ALA A 69 12.52 -15.37 16.77
C ALA A 69 13.17 -16.74 16.48
N ASP A 70 12.35 -17.77 16.18
CA ASP A 70 12.83 -19.12 15.84
C ASP A 70 13.66 -19.14 14.54
N THR A 71 13.32 -18.30 13.56
CA THR A 71 14.08 -18.16 12.32
C THR A 71 15.44 -17.48 12.60
N ILE A 72 15.43 -16.40 13.38
CA ILE A 72 16.61 -15.59 13.69
C ILE A 72 17.65 -16.42 14.45
N VAL A 73 17.24 -17.22 15.44
CA VAL A 73 18.15 -18.09 16.22
C VAL A 73 18.90 -19.11 15.34
N GLN A 74 18.30 -19.54 14.23
CA GLN A 74 18.91 -20.48 13.28
C GLN A 74 19.90 -19.83 12.30
N LEU A 75 20.08 -18.51 12.36
CA LEU A 75 20.94 -17.73 11.45
C LEU A 75 22.06 -17.01 12.24
N PRO A 76 23.00 -17.73 12.86
CA PRO A 76 23.98 -17.16 13.81
C PRO A 76 24.96 -16.17 13.18
N ASN A 77 25.15 -16.20 11.85
CA ASN A 77 26.03 -15.27 11.13
C ASN A 77 25.32 -14.06 10.55
N LEU A 78 23.96 -13.98 10.68
CA LEU A 78 23.17 -12.87 10.16
C LEU A 78 23.48 -11.58 10.96
N LYS A 79 23.75 -10.49 10.24
CA LYS A 79 24.09 -9.17 10.81
C LYS A 79 23.19 -8.05 10.32
N TYR A 80 22.59 -8.24 9.14
CA TYR A 80 21.78 -7.21 8.51
C TYR A 80 20.56 -7.79 7.81
N ILE A 81 19.40 -7.18 8.03
CA ILE A 81 18.16 -7.44 7.30
C ILE A 81 17.70 -6.14 6.63
N GLY A 82 17.68 -6.13 5.29
CA GLY A 82 17.08 -5.06 4.50
C GLY A 82 15.64 -5.39 4.11
N VAL A 83 14.67 -4.66 4.64
CA VAL A 83 13.27 -4.84 4.27
C VAL A 83 12.96 -4.06 3.00
N LEU A 84 12.59 -4.76 1.94
CA LEU A 84 12.24 -4.22 0.61
C LEU A 84 10.82 -3.60 0.59
N ALA A 85 10.47 -2.91 1.66
CA ALA A 85 9.17 -2.27 1.85
C ALA A 85 9.24 -1.16 2.92
N THR A 86 8.18 -0.35 3.01
CA THR A 86 7.97 0.56 4.14
C THR A 86 7.54 -0.19 5.41
N GLY A 87 6.63 -1.19 5.28
CA GLY A 87 6.17 -1.98 6.42
C GLY A 87 7.14 -3.11 6.73
N TYR A 88 7.45 -3.28 8.02
CA TYR A 88 8.41 -4.27 8.53
C TYR A 88 7.82 -5.21 9.59
N ASN A 89 6.51 -5.30 9.66
CA ASN A 89 5.79 -6.15 10.62
C ASN A 89 5.99 -7.67 10.41
N ILE A 90 6.75 -8.05 9.39
CA ILE A 90 7.19 -9.43 9.11
C ILE A 90 8.46 -9.79 9.89
N ILE A 91 9.13 -8.84 10.53
CA ILE A 91 10.37 -9.06 11.29
C ILE A 91 10.06 -8.97 12.78
N ASP A 92 10.51 -9.94 13.55
CA ASP A 92 10.58 -9.87 15.00
C ASP A 92 11.76 -8.95 15.38
N LEU A 93 11.44 -7.68 15.64
CA LEU A 93 12.47 -6.67 15.92
C LEU A 93 13.15 -6.86 17.26
N GLU A 94 12.46 -7.41 18.27
CA GLU A 94 13.03 -7.71 19.59
C GLU A 94 14.08 -8.81 19.47
N ALA A 95 13.73 -9.92 18.82
CA ALA A 95 14.66 -11.01 18.55
C ALA A 95 15.86 -10.57 17.68
N ALA A 96 15.62 -9.71 16.68
CA ALA A 96 16.69 -9.17 15.84
C ALA A 96 17.65 -8.28 16.64
N THR A 97 17.13 -7.45 17.55
CA THR A 97 17.93 -6.59 18.44
C THR A 97 18.77 -7.42 19.39
N ASP A 98 18.18 -8.43 20.03
CA ASP A 98 18.86 -9.33 20.96
C ASP A 98 19.98 -10.14 20.28
N ALA A 99 19.80 -10.47 19.00
CA ALA A 99 20.81 -11.13 18.17
C ALA A 99 21.86 -10.16 17.59
N GLY A 100 21.76 -8.84 17.83
CA GLY A 100 22.68 -7.82 17.31
C GLY A 100 22.54 -7.60 15.80
N ILE A 101 21.38 -7.91 15.22
CA ILE A 101 21.08 -7.74 13.80
C ILE A 101 20.53 -6.34 13.57
N THR A 102 21.10 -5.60 12.62
CA THR A 102 20.54 -4.31 12.16
C THR A 102 19.43 -4.54 11.16
N VAL A 103 18.23 -4.03 11.43
CA VAL A 103 17.09 -4.09 10.52
C VAL A 103 16.81 -2.71 9.93
N THR A 104 16.78 -2.59 8.61
CA THR A 104 16.43 -1.35 7.92
C THR A 104 15.21 -1.52 7.01
N ASN A 105 14.47 -0.44 6.79
CA ASN A 105 13.36 -0.42 5.86
C ASN A 105 13.53 0.66 4.78
N ALA A 106 12.59 0.71 3.82
CA ALA A 106 12.54 1.75 2.78
C ALA A 106 11.31 2.63 2.99
N ALA A 107 11.42 3.63 3.86
CA ALA A 107 10.32 4.56 4.11
C ALA A 107 10.16 5.57 2.95
N GLY A 108 8.90 5.87 2.58
CA GLY A 108 8.56 6.98 1.69
C GLY A 108 8.75 6.76 0.19
N TYR A 109 9.33 5.66 -0.25
CA TYR A 109 9.61 5.38 -1.67
C TYR A 109 8.36 5.38 -2.55
N SER A 110 7.24 4.91 -2.03
CA SER A 110 5.99 4.71 -2.77
C SER A 110 4.96 5.84 -2.59
N THR A 111 5.28 6.87 -1.84
CA THR A 111 4.31 7.94 -1.50
C THR A 111 3.58 8.52 -2.72
N PRO A 112 4.27 8.94 -3.81
CA PRO A 112 3.56 9.48 -4.99
C PRO A 112 2.70 8.43 -5.67
N SER A 113 3.20 7.19 -5.78
CA SER A 113 2.49 6.09 -6.43
C SER A 113 1.21 5.72 -5.69
N VAL A 114 1.28 5.56 -4.36
CA VAL A 114 0.11 5.23 -3.54
C VAL A 114 -0.93 6.36 -3.61
N ALA A 115 -0.51 7.62 -3.52
CA ALA A 115 -1.43 8.75 -3.63
C ALA A 115 -2.11 8.82 -5.02
N GLN A 116 -1.37 8.56 -6.09
CA GLN A 116 -1.92 8.43 -7.45
C GLN A 116 -2.93 7.30 -7.53
N HIS A 117 -2.61 6.13 -6.96
CA HIS A 117 -3.50 4.96 -7.00
C HIS A 117 -4.79 5.17 -6.21
N VAL A 118 -4.75 5.89 -5.09
CA VAL A 118 -5.94 6.34 -4.36
C VAL A 118 -6.90 7.09 -5.30
N PHE A 119 -6.38 8.04 -6.08
CA PHE A 119 -7.21 8.79 -7.03
C PHE A 119 -7.62 7.95 -8.25
N ALA A 120 -6.83 6.99 -8.68
CA ALA A 120 -7.25 6.04 -9.72
C ALA A 120 -8.49 5.24 -9.27
N LEU A 121 -8.48 4.71 -8.03
CA LEU A 121 -9.64 4.01 -7.45
C LEU A 121 -10.86 4.94 -7.28
N ILE A 122 -10.65 6.15 -6.77
CA ILE A 122 -11.72 7.15 -6.62
C ILE A 122 -12.35 7.48 -7.96
N LEU A 123 -11.53 7.81 -8.95
CA LEU A 123 -12.00 8.21 -10.29
C LEU A 123 -12.72 7.05 -10.98
N GLU A 124 -12.22 5.82 -10.89
CA GLU A 124 -12.91 4.67 -11.48
C GLU A 124 -14.30 4.45 -10.84
N LEU A 125 -14.42 4.54 -9.52
CA LEU A 125 -15.70 4.40 -8.81
C LEU A 125 -16.70 5.51 -9.12
N LEU A 126 -16.24 6.70 -9.51
CA LEU A 126 -17.11 7.86 -9.73
C LEU A 126 -17.35 8.19 -11.21
N THR A 127 -16.43 7.81 -12.10
CA THR A 127 -16.55 8.12 -13.54
C THR A 127 -16.78 6.89 -14.40
N HIS A 128 -16.50 5.67 -13.86
CA HIS A 128 -16.72 4.40 -14.54
C HIS A 128 -16.05 4.32 -15.91
N THR A 129 -14.83 4.86 -16.05
CA THR A 129 -14.14 4.99 -17.35
C THR A 129 -13.90 3.65 -18.02
N ALA A 130 -13.59 2.59 -17.25
CA ALA A 130 -13.39 1.26 -17.79
C ALA A 130 -14.67 0.68 -18.40
N SER A 131 -15.81 0.80 -17.72
CA SER A 131 -17.10 0.29 -18.23
C SER A 131 -17.63 1.08 -19.42
N HIS A 132 -17.45 2.41 -19.42
CA HIS A 132 -17.79 3.23 -20.59
C HIS A 132 -16.92 2.88 -21.80
N GLY A 133 -15.59 2.74 -21.61
CA GLY A 133 -14.67 2.32 -22.66
C GLY A 133 -15.01 0.93 -23.23
N LEU A 134 -15.35 -0.03 -22.36
CA LEU A 134 -15.78 -1.36 -22.78
C LEU A 134 -17.05 -1.29 -23.63
N ALA A 135 -18.06 -0.50 -23.22
CA ALA A 135 -19.30 -0.33 -23.97
C ALA A 135 -19.07 0.32 -25.37
N VAL A 136 -18.12 1.25 -25.48
CA VAL A 136 -17.69 1.81 -26.77
C VAL A 136 -17.10 0.72 -27.66
N HIS A 137 -16.19 -0.11 -27.16
CA HIS A 137 -15.58 -1.22 -27.91
C HIS A 137 -16.61 -2.30 -28.31
N GLN A 138 -17.68 -2.47 -27.54
CA GLN A 138 -18.81 -3.35 -27.85
C GLN A 138 -19.78 -2.78 -28.90
N GLY A 139 -19.54 -1.56 -29.40
CA GLY A 139 -20.34 -0.93 -30.44
C GLY A 139 -21.58 -0.16 -29.93
N HIS A 140 -21.75 0.01 -28.61
CA HIS A 140 -22.91 0.70 -28.06
C HIS A 140 -22.98 2.16 -28.54
N TRP A 141 -21.82 2.82 -28.72
CA TRP A 141 -21.82 4.20 -29.18
C TRP A 141 -22.14 4.33 -30.68
N THR A 142 -21.62 3.41 -31.50
CA THR A 142 -21.90 3.40 -32.95
C THR A 142 -23.37 3.08 -33.24
N ALA A 143 -24.03 2.36 -32.35
CA ALA A 143 -25.47 2.05 -32.44
C ALA A 143 -26.36 3.09 -31.74
N CYS A 144 -25.77 4.07 -31.01
CA CYS A 144 -26.51 5.11 -30.31
C CYS A 144 -27.02 6.18 -31.29
N PRO A 145 -28.27 6.58 -31.24
CA PRO A 145 -28.81 7.66 -32.09
C PRO A 145 -28.31 9.04 -31.68
N ASP A 146 -27.79 9.17 -30.44
CA ASP A 146 -27.33 10.43 -29.86
C ASP A 146 -25.79 10.51 -29.84
N PHE A 147 -25.25 11.73 -29.71
CA PHE A 147 -23.80 11.96 -29.66
C PHE A 147 -23.16 11.45 -28.37
N THR A 148 -23.96 11.06 -27.38
CA THR A 148 -23.50 10.64 -26.05
C THR A 148 -24.42 9.58 -25.45
N PHE A 149 -23.87 8.75 -24.56
CA PHE A 149 -24.61 7.86 -23.66
C PHE A 149 -23.83 7.65 -22.37
N THR A 150 -24.50 7.20 -21.32
CA THR A 150 -23.83 6.80 -20.06
C THR A 150 -24.23 5.38 -19.68
N VAL A 151 -23.28 4.57 -19.26
CA VAL A 151 -23.53 3.21 -18.72
C VAL A 151 -23.99 3.31 -17.27
N GLN A 152 -23.39 4.24 -16.51
CA GLN A 152 -23.71 4.52 -15.11
C GLN A 152 -23.61 6.03 -14.85
N PRO A 153 -24.33 6.55 -13.82
CA PRO A 153 -24.20 7.95 -13.43
C PRO A 153 -22.77 8.30 -13.03
N THR A 154 -22.29 9.42 -13.49
CA THR A 154 -20.96 9.95 -13.14
C THR A 154 -21.07 11.03 -12.08
N THR A 155 -20.01 11.24 -11.31
CA THR A 155 -19.97 12.16 -10.17
C THR A 155 -18.69 12.98 -10.17
N GLU A 156 -18.81 14.30 -9.94
CA GLU A 156 -17.67 15.21 -9.80
C GLU A 156 -17.08 15.19 -8.39
N LEU A 157 -15.77 15.48 -8.28
CA LEU A 157 -15.06 15.63 -7.00
C LEU A 157 -15.16 17.04 -6.42
N ALA A 158 -15.28 18.06 -7.27
CA ALA A 158 -15.32 19.45 -6.82
C ALA A 158 -16.44 19.70 -5.80
N GLY A 159 -16.07 20.35 -4.68
CA GLY A 159 -16.98 20.65 -3.57
C GLY A 159 -17.29 19.46 -2.63
N LYS A 160 -16.89 18.24 -2.97
CA LYS A 160 -17.07 17.08 -2.07
C LYS A 160 -16.05 17.06 -0.94
N SER A 161 -16.38 16.35 0.14
CA SER A 161 -15.51 16.16 1.30
C SER A 161 -14.79 14.82 1.25
N ILE A 162 -13.47 14.85 1.41
CA ILE A 162 -12.65 13.65 1.61
C ILE A 162 -12.17 13.58 3.05
N GLY A 163 -12.55 12.51 3.77
CA GLY A 163 -12.05 12.18 5.10
C GLY A 163 -10.77 11.35 4.98
N ILE A 164 -9.67 11.85 5.50
CA ILE A 164 -8.35 11.20 5.46
C ILE A 164 -8.00 10.70 6.86
N VAL A 165 -8.14 9.40 7.08
CA VAL A 165 -7.76 8.79 8.35
C VAL A 165 -6.27 8.44 8.32
N GLY A 166 -5.46 9.34 8.86
CA GLY A 166 -4.00 9.24 8.87
C GLY A 166 -3.33 10.28 7.97
N LEU A 167 -2.91 11.42 8.53
CA LEU A 167 -2.17 12.50 7.83
C LEU A 167 -0.64 12.32 7.91
N GLY A 168 -0.16 11.08 7.71
CA GLY A 168 1.26 10.79 7.47
C GLY A 168 1.70 11.28 6.09
N THR A 169 2.86 10.85 5.61
CA THR A 169 3.42 11.28 4.32
C THR A 169 2.46 11.01 3.15
N ILE A 170 1.85 9.82 3.10
CA ILE A 170 0.88 9.45 2.06
C ILE A 170 -0.40 10.29 2.19
N GLY A 171 -1.02 10.32 3.39
CA GLY A 171 -2.26 11.06 3.59
C GLY A 171 -2.15 12.56 3.28
N ARG A 172 -1.00 13.17 3.57
CA ARG A 172 -0.71 14.57 3.17
C ARG A 172 -0.61 14.73 1.66
N THR A 173 -0.03 13.77 0.96
CA THR A 173 0.04 13.81 -0.50
C THR A 173 -1.34 13.65 -1.12
N VAL A 174 -2.16 12.74 -0.59
CA VAL A 174 -3.58 12.59 -0.98
C VAL A 174 -4.36 13.88 -0.72
N ALA A 175 -4.16 14.53 0.44
CA ALA A 175 -4.80 15.80 0.77
C ALA A 175 -4.44 16.92 -0.22
N LYS A 176 -3.18 17.01 -0.66
CA LYS A 176 -2.75 17.99 -1.68
C LYS A 176 -3.45 17.76 -3.03
N ILE A 177 -3.55 16.50 -3.45
CA ILE A 177 -4.22 16.15 -4.71
C ILE A 177 -5.73 16.42 -4.59
N ALA A 178 -6.35 16.06 -3.46
CA ALA A 178 -7.76 16.34 -3.20
C ALA A 178 -8.07 17.84 -3.27
N HIS A 179 -7.21 18.66 -2.68
CA HIS A 179 -7.36 20.12 -2.76
C HIS A 179 -7.28 20.64 -4.20
N ALA A 180 -6.38 20.08 -5.03
CA ALA A 180 -6.28 20.43 -6.45
C ALA A 180 -7.54 20.04 -7.26
N PHE A 181 -8.28 19.02 -6.81
CA PHE A 181 -9.62 18.68 -7.34
C PHE A 181 -10.75 19.55 -6.78
N GLY A 182 -10.46 20.56 -5.95
CA GLY A 182 -11.47 21.42 -5.34
C GLY A 182 -12.25 20.74 -4.21
N MET A 183 -11.70 19.71 -3.57
CA MET A 183 -12.35 19.00 -2.47
C MET A 183 -12.08 19.66 -1.11
N ASN A 184 -13.03 19.48 -0.17
CA ASN A 184 -12.85 19.80 1.24
C ASN A 184 -12.13 18.66 1.94
N VAL A 185 -10.99 18.94 2.56
CA VAL A 185 -10.19 17.92 3.26
C VAL A 185 -10.56 17.89 4.74
N LEU A 186 -10.95 16.71 5.22
CA LEU A 186 -11.27 16.42 6.61
C LEU A 186 -10.22 15.44 7.18
N ALA A 187 -9.83 15.60 8.46
CA ALA A 187 -8.94 14.68 9.13
C ALA A 187 -9.34 14.50 10.61
N PRO A 188 -8.96 13.36 11.26
CA PRO A 188 -9.23 13.19 12.68
C PRO A 188 -8.43 14.17 13.53
N GLU A 189 -9.06 14.72 14.56
CA GLU A 189 -8.39 15.51 15.59
C GLU A 189 -7.31 14.68 16.29
N ARG A 190 -6.15 15.32 16.51
CA ARG A 190 -5.02 14.76 17.27
C ARG A 190 -4.32 15.89 18.04
N PRO A 191 -3.57 15.60 19.11
CA PRO A 191 -2.78 16.61 19.82
C PRO A 191 -1.86 17.43 18.90
N SER A 192 -1.35 16.82 17.82
CA SER A 192 -0.49 17.50 16.82
C SER A 192 -1.25 18.27 15.73
N SER A 193 -2.58 18.31 15.75
CA SER A 193 -3.38 18.98 14.70
C SER A 193 -3.11 20.48 14.61
N ALA A 194 -2.81 21.14 15.74
CA ALA A 194 -2.48 22.56 15.79
C ALA A 194 -1.20 22.93 15.00
N SER A 195 -0.21 22.02 14.95
CA SER A 195 1.03 22.26 14.20
C SER A 195 0.88 22.01 12.69
N PHE A 196 -0.17 21.32 12.29
CA PHE A 196 -0.43 20.97 10.88
C PHE A 196 -0.87 22.19 10.05
N SER A 197 -1.60 23.13 10.64
CA SER A 197 -2.07 24.36 9.99
C SER A 197 -0.91 25.24 9.45
N GLN A 198 0.31 25.02 9.92
CA GLN A 198 1.50 25.75 9.47
C GLN A 198 2.02 25.32 8.09
N HIS A 199 1.49 24.25 7.51
CA HIS A 199 1.95 23.72 6.20
C HIS A 199 1.13 24.24 5.01
N GLY A 200 0.26 25.23 5.20
CA GLY A 200 -0.45 25.95 4.12
C GLY A 200 -1.53 25.14 3.39
N LEU A 201 -1.85 23.92 3.84
CA LEU A 201 -2.94 23.12 3.29
C LEU A 201 -4.17 23.22 4.19
N PRO A 202 -5.32 23.70 3.70
CA PRO A 202 -6.54 23.78 4.49
C PRO A 202 -7.07 22.39 4.81
N VAL A 203 -7.11 22.03 6.08
CA VAL A 203 -7.65 20.77 6.61
C VAL A 203 -8.56 21.08 7.77
N ASN A 204 -9.79 20.57 7.73
CA ASN A 204 -10.74 20.63 8.82
C ASN A 204 -10.57 19.42 9.73
N PHE A 205 -10.21 19.64 10.99
CA PHE A 205 -10.05 18.57 11.97
C PHE A 205 -11.37 18.34 12.72
N LEU A 206 -11.78 17.07 12.81
CA LEU A 206 -13.05 16.66 13.40
C LEU A 206 -12.86 15.39 14.26
N PRO A 207 -13.74 15.18 15.26
CA PRO A 207 -13.86 13.86 15.89
C PRO A 207 -14.08 12.77 14.82
N LEU A 208 -13.49 11.59 15.00
CA LEU A 208 -13.50 10.53 13.97
C LEU A 208 -14.92 10.17 13.49
N LYS A 209 -15.91 10.15 14.39
CA LYS A 209 -17.30 9.84 14.03
C LYS A 209 -17.90 10.89 13.10
N ASP A 210 -17.62 12.15 13.37
CA ASP A 210 -18.14 13.26 12.58
C ASP A 210 -17.44 13.33 11.22
N LEU A 211 -16.14 13.03 11.19
CA LEU A 211 -15.38 12.89 9.95
C LEU A 211 -16.00 11.81 9.06
N ILE A 212 -16.27 10.60 9.60
CA ILE A 212 -16.89 9.50 8.85
C ILE A 212 -18.26 9.92 8.30
N ALA A 213 -19.08 10.57 9.14
CA ALA A 213 -20.42 10.97 8.75
C ALA A 213 -20.46 12.10 7.70
N GLN A 214 -19.46 12.98 7.69
CA GLN A 214 -19.40 14.11 6.76
C GLN A 214 -18.67 13.80 5.45
N SER A 215 -17.94 12.69 5.39
CA SER A 215 -17.16 12.31 4.21
C SER A 215 -18.02 11.80 3.07
N ASP A 216 -17.79 12.33 1.86
CA ASP A 216 -18.26 11.72 0.62
C ASP A 216 -17.30 10.64 0.13
N ILE A 217 -16.01 10.79 0.48
CA ILE A 217 -14.96 9.81 0.26
C ILE A 217 -14.22 9.62 1.58
N LEU A 218 -14.10 8.39 2.05
CA LEU A 218 -13.33 8.05 3.24
C LEU A 218 -12.10 7.26 2.83
N SER A 219 -10.89 7.79 3.08
CA SER A 219 -9.62 7.18 2.67
C SER A 219 -8.74 6.86 3.87
N LEU A 220 -8.27 5.60 3.94
CA LEU A 220 -7.54 5.05 5.07
C LEU A 220 -6.03 5.07 4.80
N HIS A 221 -5.26 5.78 5.65
CA HIS A 221 -3.81 5.93 5.59
C HIS A 221 -3.15 5.82 6.97
N CYS A 222 -3.88 5.31 7.96
CA CYS A 222 -3.36 5.04 9.30
C CYS A 222 -2.63 3.69 9.34
N PRO A 223 -1.68 3.49 10.27
CA PRO A 223 -1.09 2.18 10.53
C PRO A 223 -2.15 1.21 11.10
N LEU A 224 -1.91 -0.09 10.89
CA LEU A 224 -2.66 -1.14 11.58
C LEU A 224 -2.08 -1.30 12.99
N THR A 225 -2.93 -1.10 13.98
CA THR A 225 -2.65 -1.29 15.42
C THR A 225 -3.86 -1.95 16.07
N SER A 226 -3.77 -2.31 17.36
CA SER A 226 -4.94 -2.77 18.14
C SER A 226 -6.13 -1.80 18.06
N ASP A 227 -5.86 -0.49 18.08
CA ASP A 227 -6.90 0.54 18.04
C ASP A 227 -7.51 0.77 16.66
N THR A 228 -6.79 0.43 15.61
CA THR A 228 -7.23 0.63 14.22
C THR A 228 -7.67 -0.65 13.54
N HIS A 229 -7.48 -1.81 14.17
CA HIS A 229 -8.01 -3.09 13.69
C HIS A 229 -9.54 -3.02 13.62
N HIS A 230 -10.09 -3.33 12.43
CA HIS A 230 -11.52 -3.18 12.13
C HIS A 230 -12.08 -1.80 12.50
N LEU A 231 -11.28 -0.74 12.24
CA LEU A 231 -11.74 0.64 12.37
C LEU A 231 -13.02 0.87 11.57
N ILE A 232 -13.06 0.30 10.37
CA ILE A 232 -14.27 0.24 9.54
C ILE A 232 -14.96 -1.10 9.79
N ASN A 233 -16.09 -1.02 10.45
CA ASN A 233 -16.92 -2.15 10.86
C ASN A 233 -18.41 -1.80 10.73
N LYS A 234 -19.31 -2.73 11.08
CA LYS A 234 -20.76 -2.54 10.98
C LYS A 234 -21.28 -1.26 11.65
N LYS A 235 -20.64 -0.79 12.74
CA LYS A 235 -21.07 0.44 13.44
C LYS A 235 -20.60 1.69 12.70
N THR A 236 -19.36 1.73 12.25
CA THR A 236 -18.79 2.88 11.55
C THR A 236 -19.32 3.00 10.14
N LEU A 237 -19.59 1.88 9.44
CA LEU A 237 -20.25 1.89 8.13
C LEU A 237 -21.63 2.55 8.18
N LYS A 238 -22.39 2.37 9.28
CA LYS A 238 -23.70 3.02 9.47
C LYS A 238 -23.64 4.54 9.61
N LEU A 239 -22.47 5.09 9.92
CA LEU A 239 -22.27 6.54 10.00
C LEU A 239 -21.98 7.15 8.62
N MET A 240 -21.53 6.36 7.66
CA MET A 240 -21.21 6.84 6.31
C MET A 240 -22.47 7.27 5.55
N LYS A 241 -22.32 8.24 4.67
CA LYS A 241 -23.39 8.63 3.74
C LYS A 241 -23.72 7.48 2.77
N PRO A 242 -24.96 7.26 2.36
CA PRO A 242 -25.30 6.27 1.33
C PRO A 242 -24.59 6.51 -0.02
N SER A 243 -24.23 7.76 -0.29
CA SER A 243 -23.45 8.15 -1.48
C SER A 243 -21.92 8.05 -1.29
N ALA A 244 -21.44 7.71 -0.08
CA ALA A 244 -20.02 7.70 0.20
C ALA A 244 -19.31 6.48 -0.39
N ILE A 245 -18.05 6.66 -0.76
CA ILE A 245 -17.14 5.59 -1.14
C ILE A 245 -16.02 5.43 -0.11
N LEU A 246 -15.57 4.18 0.09
CA LEU A 246 -14.47 3.82 0.99
C LEU A 246 -13.23 3.46 0.18
N ILE A 247 -12.07 4.01 0.53
CA ILE A 247 -10.78 3.71 -0.11
C ILE A 247 -9.79 3.15 0.92
N ASN A 248 -9.18 2.01 0.60
CA ASN A 248 -8.12 1.43 1.43
C ASN A 248 -6.93 0.97 0.57
N THR A 249 -5.82 1.68 0.71
CA THR A 249 -4.51 1.33 0.14
C THR A 249 -3.47 1.12 1.24
N GLY A 250 -3.91 0.96 2.49
CA GLY A 250 -3.06 0.80 3.66
C GLY A 250 -2.87 -0.64 4.08
N ARG A 251 -3.81 -1.16 4.87
CA ARG A 251 -3.81 -2.55 5.37
C ARG A 251 -5.23 -3.12 5.36
N GLY A 252 -5.39 -4.34 4.88
CA GLY A 252 -6.69 -5.02 4.82
C GLY A 252 -7.44 -5.06 6.16
N PRO A 253 -6.80 -5.49 7.27
CA PRO A 253 -7.49 -5.60 8.57
C PRO A 253 -7.91 -4.26 9.22
N LEU A 254 -7.71 -3.11 8.59
CA LEU A 254 -8.39 -1.86 8.96
C LEU A 254 -9.91 -1.95 8.75
N ILE A 255 -10.36 -2.90 7.94
CA ILE A 255 -11.76 -3.10 7.54
C ILE A 255 -12.22 -4.50 7.97
N ASP A 256 -13.40 -4.59 8.58
CA ASP A 256 -14.16 -5.83 8.68
C ASP A 256 -14.76 -6.13 7.29
N GLU A 257 -14.13 -7.06 6.55
CA GLU A 257 -14.50 -7.38 5.17
C GLU A 257 -15.93 -7.92 5.04
N SER A 258 -16.37 -8.70 6.02
CA SER A 258 -17.74 -9.24 6.03
C SER A 258 -18.77 -8.12 6.21
N ALA A 259 -18.49 -7.18 7.12
CA ALA A 259 -19.36 -6.03 7.34
C ALA A 259 -19.40 -5.12 6.12
N LEU A 260 -18.26 -4.91 5.45
CA LEU A 260 -18.18 -4.10 4.22
C LEU A 260 -18.95 -4.76 3.06
N ALA A 261 -18.78 -6.06 2.84
CA ALA A 261 -19.49 -6.80 1.79
C ALA A 261 -21.00 -6.72 1.98
N GLU A 262 -21.48 -6.86 3.22
CA GLU A 262 -22.91 -6.74 3.53
C GLU A 262 -23.42 -5.30 3.29
N ALA A 263 -22.66 -4.28 3.73
CA ALA A 263 -23.01 -2.87 3.50
C ALA A 263 -23.10 -2.53 2.00
N LEU A 264 -22.19 -3.07 1.19
CA LEU A 264 -22.22 -2.92 -0.27
C LEU A 264 -23.43 -3.61 -0.90
N LYS A 265 -23.74 -4.84 -0.50
CA LYS A 265 -24.93 -5.59 -0.98
C LYS A 265 -26.23 -4.84 -0.67
N GLN A 266 -26.33 -4.27 0.52
CA GLN A 266 -27.51 -3.50 0.95
C GLN A 266 -27.57 -2.08 0.36
N GLY A 267 -26.53 -1.60 -0.33
CA GLY A 267 -26.48 -0.22 -0.81
C GLY A 267 -26.32 0.82 0.31
N GLN A 268 -25.78 0.40 1.47
CA GLN A 268 -25.55 1.29 2.60
C GLN A 268 -24.47 2.31 2.32
N ILE A 269 -23.51 2.00 1.46
CA ILE A 269 -22.52 2.91 0.86
C ILE A 269 -22.48 2.72 -0.65
N ALA A 270 -21.97 3.72 -1.37
CA ALA A 270 -21.97 3.73 -2.83
C ALA A 270 -20.93 2.80 -3.46
N GLY A 271 -19.80 2.55 -2.80
CA GLY A 271 -18.75 1.68 -3.34
C GLY A 271 -17.52 1.59 -2.46
N ALA A 272 -16.57 0.74 -2.86
CA ALA A 272 -15.28 0.62 -2.20
C ALA A 272 -14.15 0.39 -3.21
N GLY A 273 -13.02 1.09 -3.03
CA GLY A 273 -11.76 0.92 -3.77
C GLY A 273 -10.69 0.36 -2.84
N LEU A 274 -10.22 -0.84 -3.11
CA LEU A 274 -9.36 -1.61 -2.21
C LEU A 274 -8.12 -2.08 -2.96
N ASP A 275 -6.94 -1.71 -2.49
CA ASP A 275 -5.68 -2.27 -3.00
C ASP A 275 -5.15 -3.39 -2.10
N VAL A 276 -5.73 -3.54 -0.91
CA VAL A 276 -5.31 -4.49 0.12
C VAL A 276 -6.49 -5.24 0.71
N LEU A 277 -6.26 -6.51 1.06
CA LEU A 277 -7.22 -7.38 1.74
C LEU A 277 -6.59 -7.97 3.01
N SER A 278 -7.42 -8.56 3.88
CA SER A 278 -6.96 -9.11 5.16
C SER A 278 -6.04 -10.32 5.00
N ALA A 279 -6.28 -11.13 3.97
CA ALA A 279 -5.37 -12.18 3.51
C ALA A 279 -4.91 -11.86 2.07
N GLU A 280 -3.62 -11.96 1.82
CA GLU A 280 -3.00 -11.70 0.53
C GLU A 280 -2.01 -12.82 0.17
N PRO A 281 -2.28 -13.62 -0.89
CA PRO A 281 -3.45 -13.59 -1.76
C PRO A 281 -4.76 -13.92 -1.02
N PRO A 282 -5.90 -13.36 -1.46
CA PRO A 282 -7.19 -13.70 -0.87
C PRO A 282 -7.63 -15.12 -1.23
N THR A 283 -8.40 -15.73 -0.36
CA THR A 283 -9.08 -17.00 -0.66
C THR A 283 -10.26 -16.77 -1.60
N ALA A 284 -10.65 -17.80 -2.33
CA ALA A 284 -11.76 -17.71 -3.31
C ALA A 284 -13.13 -17.36 -2.68
N ASP A 285 -13.30 -17.64 -1.39
CA ASP A 285 -14.49 -17.35 -0.61
C ASP A 285 -14.45 -15.99 0.11
N ASN A 286 -13.43 -15.17 -0.13
CA ASN A 286 -13.37 -13.83 0.46
C ASN A 286 -14.63 -13.03 0.04
N PRO A 287 -15.39 -12.48 1.01
CA PRO A 287 -16.70 -11.89 0.76
C PRO A 287 -16.69 -10.64 -0.12
N LEU A 288 -15.52 -10.03 -0.33
CA LEU A 288 -15.34 -8.85 -1.18
C LEU A 288 -15.06 -9.22 -2.63
N ILE A 289 -14.59 -10.46 -2.91
CA ILE A 289 -14.40 -10.91 -4.28
C ILE A 289 -15.78 -11.08 -4.95
N GLY A 290 -16.02 -10.29 -5.99
CA GLY A 290 -17.31 -10.23 -6.67
C GLY A 290 -18.40 -9.42 -5.93
N ALA A 291 -18.07 -8.74 -4.82
CA ALA A 291 -19.02 -7.82 -4.18
C ALA A 291 -19.38 -6.66 -5.15
N PRO A 292 -20.63 -6.19 -5.14
CA PRO A 292 -21.06 -5.14 -6.05
C PRO A 292 -20.36 -3.81 -5.74
N ARG A 293 -20.13 -2.99 -6.77
CA ARG A 293 -19.58 -1.63 -6.64
C ARG A 293 -18.20 -1.60 -5.94
N THR A 294 -17.37 -2.62 -6.20
CA THR A 294 -15.99 -2.68 -5.74
C THR A 294 -15.01 -2.56 -6.89
N VAL A 295 -13.90 -1.88 -6.65
CA VAL A 295 -12.69 -1.93 -7.46
C VAL A 295 -11.59 -2.48 -6.56
N ILE A 296 -11.10 -3.68 -6.88
CA ILE A 296 -10.05 -4.33 -6.09
C ILE A 296 -8.81 -4.51 -6.97
N THR A 297 -7.67 -4.07 -6.47
CA THR A 297 -6.37 -4.23 -7.13
C THR A 297 -5.43 -5.08 -6.24
N PRO A 298 -4.52 -5.87 -6.82
CA PRO A 298 -3.77 -6.88 -6.08
C PRO A 298 -2.51 -6.30 -5.41
N HIS A 299 -2.69 -5.34 -4.49
CA HIS A 299 -1.64 -4.68 -3.69
C HIS A 299 -0.53 -4.07 -4.57
N ILE A 300 -0.93 -3.27 -5.56
CA ILE A 300 -0.06 -2.66 -6.56
C ILE A 300 0.10 -1.14 -6.43
N ALA A 301 -0.54 -0.51 -5.45
CA ALA A 301 -0.45 0.94 -5.26
C ALA A 301 1.00 1.45 -5.14
N TRP A 302 1.91 0.61 -4.63
CA TRP A 302 3.34 0.90 -4.51
C TRP A 302 4.15 0.57 -5.78
N ALA A 303 3.64 -0.24 -6.69
CA ALA A 303 4.41 -1.03 -7.65
C ALA A 303 4.76 -0.29 -8.95
N THR A 304 4.59 1.04 -9.03
CA THR A 304 5.03 1.78 -10.21
C THR A 304 6.54 1.61 -10.42
N ARG A 305 6.97 1.69 -11.67
CA ARG A 305 8.39 1.61 -12.03
C ARG A 305 9.24 2.60 -11.23
N GLU A 306 8.80 3.84 -11.15
CA GLU A 306 9.49 4.93 -10.44
C GLU A 306 9.60 4.64 -8.94
N SER A 307 8.57 4.04 -8.34
CA SER A 307 8.63 3.60 -6.94
C SER A 307 9.62 2.47 -6.73
N ARG A 308 9.63 1.47 -7.62
CA ARG A 308 10.58 0.36 -7.56
C ARG A 308 12.02 0.82 -7.72
N LEU A 309 12.29 1.78 -8.62
CA LEU A 309 13.61 2.41 -8.76
C LEU A 309 14.03 3.13 -7.47
N ARG A 310 13.15 3.98 -6.90
CA ARG A 310 13.43 4.65 -5.63
C ARG A 310 13.65 3.67 -4.48
N LEU A 311 12.90 2.57 -4.46
CA LEU A 311 13.10 1.51 -3.46
C LEU A 311 14.52 0.94 -3.57
N MET A 312 14.95 0.57 -4.77
CA MET A 312 16.30 0.03 -5.01
C MET A 312 17.40 1.02 -4.61
N ASP A 313 17.22 2.31 -4.92
CA ASP A 313 18.15 3.37 -4.51
C ASP A 313 18.25 3.45 -2.97
N ILE A 314 17.11 3.43 -2.27
CA ILE A 314 17.07 3.52 -0.80
C ILE A 314 17.73 2.30 -0.17
N VAL A 315 17.37 1.07 -0.57
CA VAL A 315 17.91 -0.14 0.06
C VAL A 315 19.39 -0.33 -0.25
N THR A 316 19.83 0.04 -1.46
CA THR A 316 21.26 0.05 -1.81
C THR A 316 22.02 1.07 -0.97
N ASN A 317 21.47 2.27 -0.77
CA ASN A 317 22.09 3.27 0.09
C ASN A 317 22.11 2.83 1.56
N ASN A 318 21.02 2.23 2.07
CA ASN A 318 20.96 1.70 3.44
C ASN A 318 22.09 0.70 3.70
N LEU A 319 22.28 -0.28 2.80
CA LEU A 319 23.38 -1.24 2.93
C LEU A 319 24.76 -0.55 2.82
N ARG A 320 24.94 0.36 1.86
CA ARG A 320 26.20 1.09 1.69
C ARG A 320 26.64 1.81 2.98
N VAL A 321 25.72 2.56 3.60
CA VAL A 321 26.05 3.32 4.81
C VAL A 321 26.14 2.43 6.05
N TYR A 322 25.42 1.30 6.10
CA TYR A 322 25.59 0.28 7.12
C TYR A 322 27.03 -0.31 7.07
N LEU A 323 27.49 -0.71 5.89
CA LEU A 323 28.86 -1.23 5.70
C LEU A 323 29.95 -0.20 6.04
N ALA A 324 29.63 1.11 5.94
CA ALA A 324 30.51 2.20 6.38
C ALA A 324 30.40 2.51 7.89
N GLY A 325 29.62 1.75 8.67
CA GLY A 325 29.43 1.92 10.11
C GLY A 325 28.47 3.03 10.53
N ASN A 326 27.67 3.57 9.62
CA ASN A 326 26.72 4.66 9.87
C ASN A 326 25.32 4.31 9.37
N PRO A 327 24.64 3.29 9.92
CA PRO A 327 23.35 2.82 9.43
C PRO A 327 22.26 3.91 9.50
N VAL A 328 21.40 3.94 8.50
CA VAL A 328 20.21 4.82 8.42
C VAL A 328 18.96 4.01 8.18
N ASN A 329 17.79 4.59 8.44
CA ASN A 329 16.50 3.92 8.31
C ASN A 329 16.40 2.63 9.15
N VAL A 330 17.12 2.58 10.27
CA VAL A 330 17.08 1.48 11.24
C VAL A 330 15.74 1.51 11.96
N VAL A 331 15.13 0.31 12.15
CA VAL A 331 13.78 0.15 12.73
C VAL A 331 13.77 -0.69 14.02
N ASN A 332 14.92 -1.18 14.46
CA ASN A 332 15.09 -1.92 15.71
C ASN A 332 16.14 -1.31 16.65
#